data_99a1b101eab5ebdaa097df7d177e0262
#
_entry.id   99a1b101eab5ebdaa097df7d177e0262
#
_cell.length_a   1.000
_cell.length_b   1.000
_cell.length_c   1.000
_cell.angle_alpha   90.00
_cell.angle_beta   90.00
_cell.angle_gamma   90.00
#
_symmetry.space_group_name_H-M   'P 1'
#
loop_
_entity.id
_entity.type
_entity.pdbx_description
1 polymer ?
#
loop_
_entity_poly.entity_id
_entity_poly.type
_entity_poly.pdbx_seq_one_letter_code
_entity_poly.pdbx_strand_id
1 'polypeptide(L)'
;MARAEAGTLARPATPLAADALAKLDADLGQVQVARIGGRRIHRRRIELLAEACTPQTFALVLDWLSSTRRGSAATKRTYADDLRRVWAPLARELGHDAFFVGCLTREHVRMWRLRQEAAGVAARSIGRYVACLSSLHSYAAGRMDPPPANPVTQDDRPRVTAERTAGSTPVLEVEQVRAVAACATGELDLLVVMLLYSLAGRVTELCAADVTDLVRDGDRSALSVIRKGGKRRTMPLPRRCADLLHRHIGARTRGPLLLDAKGDRLDRHDIDRITTRLGRAAGVLPGRDLTPHVWRASRITHMLDAGVPLAEVQEFADHVDPATTVGYWERRTKHLRATAHADQAAGLFDDLPASGH
;
A
#
# COMPACT_ATOMS: atom_id res chain seq x y z
N MET A 1 -24.20 -14.96 -35.70
CA MET A 1 -23.47 -14.43 -34.54
C MET A 1 -24.37 -13.44 -33.83
N ALA A 2 -24.96 -13.86 -32.71
CA ALA A 2 -25.87 -13.01 -31.92
C ALA A 2 -25.05 -11.91 -31.24
N ARG A 3 -25.28 -10.65 -31.55
CA ARG A 3 -24.89 -9.51 -30.72
C ARG A 3 -25.55 -9.71 -29.36
N ALA A 4 -24.76 -10.03 -28.35
CA ALA A 4 -25.25 -9.96 -26.98
C ALA A 4 -25.58 -8.49 -26.71
N GLU A 5 -26.86 -8.19 -26.58
CA GLU A 5 -27.34 -6.86 -26.22
C GLU A 5 -26.76 -6.53 -24.84
N ALA A 6 -25.92 -5.51 -24.80
CA ALA A 6 -25.43 -4.97 -23.54
C ALA A 6 -26.65 -4.47 -22.74
N GLY A 7 -26.85 -4.98 -21.53
CA GLY A 7 -27.91 -4.51 -20.64
C GLY A 7 -27.92 -2.99 -20.54
N THR A 8 -29.10 -2.41 -20.56
CA THR A 8 -29.29 -0.95 -20.48
C THR A 8 -29.28 -0.54 -19.00
N LEU A 9 -28.78 0.64 -18.68
CA LEU A 9 -28.93 1.19 -17.32
C LEU A 9 -30.44 1.32 -17.01
N ALA A 10 -30.90 0.72 -15.91
CA ALA A 10 -32.28 0.73 -15.46
C ALA A 10 -32.81 2.16 -15.23
N ARG A 11 -31.91 3.09 -15.00
CA ARG A 11 -32.11 4.54 -15.05
C ARG A 11 -30.87 5.14 -15.74
N PRO A 12 -31.06 6.20 -16.57
CA PRO A 12 -29.91 6.92 -17.09
C PRO A 12 -29.01 7.30 -15.89
N ALA A 13 -27.71 6.99 -15.97
CA ALA A 13 -26.79 7.41 -14.92
C ALA A 13 -26.96 8.91 -14.74
N THR A 14 -27.41 9.34 -13.56
CA THR A 14 -27.48 10.76 -13.24
C THR A 14 -26.05 11.29 -13.40
N PRO A 15 -25.83 12.29 -14.27
CA PRO A 15 -24.49 12.86 -14.39
C PRO A 15 -24.00 13.26 -12.99
N LEU A 16 -22.78 12.86 -12.66
CA LEU A 16 -22.17 13.32 -11.41
C LEU A 16 -22.25 14.85 -11.38
N ALA A 17 -22.65 15.42 -10.25
CA ALA A 17 -22.59 16.86 -10.05
C ALA A 17 -21.17 17.36 -10.37
N ALA A 18 -21.03 18.54 -10.96
CA ALA A 18 -19.75 19.07 -11.42
C ALA A 18 -18.68 19.01 -10.34
N ASP A 19 -19.02 19.33 -9.10
CA ASP A 19 -18.11 19.28 -7.95
C ASP A 19 -17.64 17.85 -7.62
N ALA A 20 -18.54 16.86 -7.72
CA ALA A 20 -18.22 15.46 -7.51
C ALA A 20 -17.30 14.93 -8.60
N LEU A 21 -17.52 15.34 -9.84
CA LEU A 21 -16.66 15.00 -10.97
C LEU A 21 -15.28 15.65 -10.84
N ALA A 22 -15.21 16.92 -10.47
CA ALA A 22 -13.95 17.63 -10.24
C ALA A 22 -13.15 16.99 -9.10
N LYS A 23 -13.81 16.62 -7.99
CA LYS A 23 -13.20 15.89 -6.89
C LYS A 23 -12.67 14.52 -7.32
N LEU A 24 -13.47 13.77 -8.09
CA LEU A 24 -13.05 12.45 -8.59
C LEU A 24 -11.84 12.58 -9.51
N ASP A 25 -11.83 13.56 -10.40
CA ASP A 25 -10.71 13.81 -11.30
C ASP A 25 -9.43 14.19 -10.54
N ALA A 26 -9.54 15.04 -9.52
CA ALA A 26 -8.44 15.35 -8.62
C ALA A 26 -7.93 14.09 -7.88
N ASP A 27 -8.84 13.24 -7.39
CA ASP A 27 -8.49 11.96 -6.76
C ASP A 27 -7.75 11.00 -7.72
N LEU A 28 -8.19 10.93 -8.98
CA LEU A 28 -7.59 10.09 -10.01
C LEU A 28 -6.24 10.64 -10.48
N GLY A 29 -6.14 11.95 -10.66
CA GLY A 29 -4.92 12.62 -11.08
C GLY A 29 -4.41 12.16 -12.46
N GLN A 30 -3.11 12.37 -12.67
CA GLN A 30 -2.43 12.03 -13.92
C GLN A 30 -1.60 10.75 -13.81
N VAL A 31 -1.29 10.16 -14.97
CA VAL A 31 -0.38 9.02 -15.09
C VAL A 31 0.57 9.24 -16.26
N GLN A 32 1.83 8.84 -16.10
CA GLN A 32 2.79 8.84 -17.19
C GLN A 32 2.40 7.76 -18.20
N VAL A 33 2.15 8.16 -19.45
CA VAL A 33 1.75 7.27 -20.54
C VAL A 33 2.90 6.96 -21.50
N ALA A 34 3.86 7.88 -21.64
CA ALA A 34 4.99 7.71 -22.54
C ALA A 34 6.20 8.55 -22.12
N ARG A 35 7.34 8.31 -22.80
CA ARG A 35 8.50 9.22 -22.84
C ARG A 35 8.84 9.49 -24.30
N ILE A 36 8.88 10.74 -24.70
CA ILE A 36 9.26 11.17 -26.04
C ILE A 36 10.37 12.21 -25.90
N GLY A 37 11.51 11.99 -26.54
CA GLY A 37 12.65 12.91 -26.49
C GLY A 37 13.15 13.22 -25.08
N GLY A 38 13.10 12.23 -24.15
CA GLY A 38 13.47 12.40 -22.74
C GLY A 38 12.38 13.06 -21.87
N ARG A 39 11.35 13.63 -22.45
CA ARG A 39 10.22 14.24 -21.72
C ARG A 39 9.18 13.20 -21.32
N ARG A 40 8.68 13.30 -20.07
CA ARG A 40 7.58 12.47 -19.58
C ARG A 40 6.26 13.05 -20.07
N ILE A 41 5.43 12.22 -20.72
CA ILE A 41 4.09 12.60 -21.14
C ILE A 41 3.10 12.07 -20.11
N HIS A 42 2.33 12.96 -19.53
CA HIS A 42 1.29 12.65 -18.57
C HIS A 42 -0.09 12.93 -19.18
N ARG A 43 -1.05 12.04 -18.87
CA ARG A 43 -2.45 12.23 -19.24
C ARG A 43 -3.35 12.01 -18.02
N ARG A 44 -4.50 12.67 -17.99
CA ARG A 44 -5.49 12.49 -16.93
C ARG A 44 -6.06 11.08 -16.98
N ARG A 45 -6.14 10.41 -15.83
CA ARG A 45 -6.71 9.04 -15.78
C ARG A 45 -8.16 9.00 -16.20
N ILE A 46 -8.93 10.05 -15.94
CA ILE A 46 -10.34 10.13 -16.33
C ILE A 46 -10.51 10.10 -17.84
N GLU A 47 -9.65 10.79 -18.60
CA GLU A 47 -9.64 10.77 -20.08
C GLU A 47 -9.30 9.37 -20.61
N LEU A 48 -8.28 8.74 -20.02
CA LEU A 48 -7.87 7.38 -20.38
C LEU A 48 -8.93 6.32 -20.06
N LEU A 49 -9.74 6.54 -19.03
CA LEU A 49 -10.89 5.68 -18.72
C LEU A 49 -12.03 5.87 -19.75
N ALA A 50 -12.28 7.11 -20.17
CA ALA A 50 -13.26 7.40 -21.21
C ALA A 50 -12.91 6.72 -22.54
N GLU A 51 -11.61 6.68 -22.90
CA GLU A 51 -11.12 5.97 -24.10
C GLU A 51 -11.15 4.44 -23.95
N ALA A 52 -11.08 3.95 -22.71
CA ALA A 52 -11.02 2.52 -22.44
C ALA A 52 -12.41 1.85 -22.37
N CYS A 53 -13.46 2.62 -22.08
CA CYS A 53 -14.81 2.11 -21.83
C CYS A 53 -15.82 2.64 -22.84
N THR A 54 -16.91 1.89 -23.06
CA THR A 54 -18.09 2.47 -23.75
C THR A 54 -18.66 3.64 -22.93
N PRO A 55 -19.35 4.63 -23.55
CA PRO A 55 -19.87 5.80 -22.83
C PRO A 55 -20.77 5.44 -21.65
N GLN A 56 -21.63 4.43 -21.80
CA GLN A 56 -22.50 3.95 -20.74
C GLN A 56 -21.71 3.33 -19.57
N THR A 57 -20.72 2.49 -19.88
CA THR A 57 -19.86 1.89 -18.87
C THR A 57 -18.98 2.94 -18.19
N PHE A 58 -18.51 3.93 -18.93
CA PHE A 58 -17.73 5.02 -18.37
C PHE A 58 -18.54 5.80 -17.32
N ALA A 59 -19.79 6.17 -17.61
CA ALA A 59 -20.67 6.82 -16.63
C ALA A 59 -20.86 5.97 -15.36
N LEU A 60 -21.09 4.66 -15.53
CA LEU A 60 -21.17 3.71 -14.41
C LEU A 60 -19.87 3.61 -13.60
N VAL A 61 -18.72 3.61 -14.27
CA VAL A 61 -17.38 3.58 -13.63
C VAL A 61 -17.15 4.84 -12.80
N LEU A 62 -17.53 6.02 -13.30
CA LEU A 62 -17.44 7.26 -12.53
C LEU A 62 -18.30 7.22 -11.26
N ASP A 63 -19.54 6.76 -11.37
CA ASP A 63 -20.43 6.58 -10.23
C ASP A 63 -19.88 5.54 -9.24
N TRP A 64 -19.41 4.41 -9.73
CA TRP A 64 -18.78 3.38 -8.92
C TRP A 64 -17.55 3.88 -8.17
N LEU A 65 -16.64 4.61 -8.82
CA LEU A 65 -15.43 5.17 -8.20
C LEU A 65 -15.76 6.29 -7.19
N SER A 66 -16.87 7.01 -7.40
CA SER A 66 -17.35 8.06 -6.49
C SER A 66 -18.07 7.53 -5.26
N SER A 67 -18.46 6.25 -5.25
CA SER A 67 -19.22 5.65 -4.16
C SER A 67 -18.44 5.63 -2.84
N THR A 68 -19.15 5.75 -1.73
CA THR A 68 -18.59 5.82 -0.36
C THR A 68 -17.68 4.66 0.02
N ARG A 69 -17.90 3.46 -0.55
CA ARG A 69 -17.05 2.28 -0.33
C ARG A 69 -15.63 2.44 -0.87
N ARG A 70 -15.35 3.46 -1.72
CA ARG A 70 -14.04 3.71 -2.33
C ARG A 70 -13.47 5.06 -1.89
N GLY A 71 -13.45 5.26 -0.56
CA GLY A 71 -13.08 6.53 0.03
C GLY A 71 -11.66 7.04 -0.28
N SER A 72 -10.68 6.15 -0.55
CA SER A 72 -9.30 6.59 -0.76
C SER A 72 -8.97 6.85 -2.23
N ALA A 73 -8.35 8.00 -2.52
CA ALA A 73 -7.82 8.34 -3.85
C ALA A 73 -6.87 7.26 -4.42
N ALA A 74 -6.09 6.60 -3.56
CA ALA A 74 -5.20 5.52 -3.96
C ALA A 74 -5.97 4.30 -4.48
N THR A 75 -7.08 3.91 -3.83
CA THR A 75 -7.95 2.81 -4.29
C THR A 75 -8.60 3.15 -5.62
N LYS A 76 -9.11 4.38 -5.77
CA LYS A 76 -9.71 4.86 -7.02
C LYS A 76 -8.72 4.80 -8.18
N ARG A 77 -7.50 5.32 -7.98
CA ARG A 77 -6.41 5.25 -8.98
C ARG A 77 -6.05 3.82 -9.35
N THR A 78 -5.94 2.94 -8.37
CA THR A 78 -5.61 1.54 -8.61
C THR A 78 -6.68 0.86 -9.47
N TYR A 79 -7.95 1.04 -9.14
CA TYR A 79 -9.06 0.45 -9.87
C TYR A 79 -9.21 1.03 -11.29
N ALA A 80 -9.00 2.33 -11.44
CA ALA A 80 -8.96 2.98 -12.75
C ALA A 80 -7.83 2.42 -13.63
N ASP A 81 -6.64 2.24 -13.05
CA ASP A 81 -5.50 1.67 -13.76
C ASP A 81 -5.71 0.17 -14.08
N ASP A 82 -6.35 -0.59 -13.21
CA ASP A 82 -6.69 -2.00 -13.46
C ASP A 82 -7.70 -2.18 -14.60
N LEU A 83 -8.74 -1.35 -14.64
CA LEU A 83 -9.69 -1.35 -15.77
C LEU A 83 -8.98 -1.05 -17.08
N ARG A 84 -8.18 0.01 -17.10
CA ARG A 84 -7.51 0.50 -18.30
C ARG A 84 -6.41 -0.45 -18.79
N ARG A 85 -5.61 -1.02 -17.88
CA ARG A 85 -4.40 -1.78 -18.25
C ARG A 85 -4.62 -3.27 -18.35
N VAL A 86 -5.69 -3.79 -17.78
CA VAL A 86 -5.96 -5.23 -17.73
C VAL A 86 -7.25 -5.56 -18.49
N TRP A 87 -8.37 -4.99 -18.05
CA TRP A 87 -9.67 -5.42 -18.53
C TRP A 87 -10.06 -4.84 -19.89
N ALA A 88 -9.71 -3.59 -20.17
CA ALA A 88 -9.96 -3.00 -21.49
C ALA A 88 -9.10 -3.63 -22.60
N PRO A 89 -7.79 -3.94 -22.41
CA PRO A 89 -7.03 -4.73 -23.37
C PRO A 89 -7.61 -6.12 -23.61
N LEU A 90 -8.02 -6.83 -22.54
CA LEU A 90 -8.65 -8.15 -22.71
C LEU A 90 -9.95 -8.07 -23.52
N ALA A 91 -10.78 -7.05 -23.27
CA ALA A 91 -11.98 -6.87 -24.08
C ALA A 91 -11.66 -6.67 -25.58
N ARG A 92 -10.60 -5.92 -25.90
CA ARG A 92 -10.13 -5.73 -27.29
C ARG A 92 -9.57 -7.01 -27.91
N GLU A 93 -8.83 -7.81 -27.14
CA GLU A 93 -8.35 -9.16 -27.59
C GLU A 93 -9.54 -10.07 -27.96
N LEU A 94 -10.69 -9.88 -27.31
CA LEU A 94 -11.93 -10.62 -27.58
C LEU A 94 -12.77 -10.01 -28.70
N GLY A 95 -12.28 -8.97 -29.40
CA GLY A 95 -12.94 -8.35 -30.54
C GLY A 95 -13.92 -7.25 -30.21
N HIS A 96 -13.86 -6.67 -28.98
CA HIS A 96 -14.65 -5.51 -28.62
C HIS A 96 -13.87 -4.21 -28.81
N ASP A 97 -14.51 -3.14 -29.28
CA ASP A 97 -13.88 -1.83 -29.50
C ASP A 97 -13.45 -1.17 -28.17
N ALA A 98 -14.28 -1.39 -27.12
CA ALA A 98 -14.04 -0.86 -25.78
C ALA A 98 -14.60 -1.81 -24.70
N PHE A 99 -14.14 -1.64 -23.47
CA PHE A 99 -14.65 -2.39 -22.33
C PHE A 99 -16.08 -1.95 -21.98
N PHE A 100 -16.96 -2.91 -21.80
CA PHE A 100 -18.28 -2.70 -21.21
C PHE A 100 -18.62 -3.78 -20.19
N VAL A 101 -19.46 -3.42 -19.23
CA VAL A 101 -19.90 -4.37 -18.20
C VAL A 101 -20.71 -5.48 -18.87
N GLY A 102 -20.29 -6.73 -18.65
CA GLY A 102 -20.87 -7.91 -19.31
C GLY A 102 -20.13 -8.41 -20.56
N CYS A 103 -19.10 -7.68 -21.06
CA CYS A 103 -18.31 -8.16 -22.19
C CYS A 103 -17.42 -9.39 -21.87
N LEU A 104 -17.16 -9.63 -20.59
CA LEU A 104 -16.32 -10.73 -20.14
C LEU A 104 -17.18 -11.83 -19.51
N THR A 105 -16.96 -13.06 -19.94
CA THR A 105 -17.56 -14.28 -19.36
C THR A 105 -16.67 -14.86 -18.26
N ARG A 106 -17.21 -15.82 -17.50
CA ARG A 106 -16.42 -16.59 -16.52
C ARG A 106 -15.22 -17.28 -17.14
N GLU A 107 -15.41 -17.85 -18.33
CA GLU A 107 -14.33 -18.55 -19.04
C GLU A 107 -13.24 -17.56 -19.47
N HIS A 108 -13.57 -16.35 -19.93
CA HIS A 108 -12.60 -15.32 -20.27
C HIS A 108 -11.73 -14.95 -19.07
N VAL A 109 -12.33 -14.78 -17.89
CA VAL A 109 -11.61 -14.43 -16.64
C VAL A 109 -10.73 -15.59 -16.18
N ARG A 110 -11.24 -16.83 -16.24
CA ARG A 110 -10.49 -18.04 -15.90
C ARG A 110 -9.27 -18.21 -16.80
N MET A 111 -9.43 -18.12 -18.11
CA MET A 111 -8.34 -18.26 -19.07
C MET A 111 -7.30 -17.13 -18.94
N TRP A 112 -7.77 -15.91 -18.72
CA TRP A 112 -6.88 -14.80 -18.42
C TRP A 112 -6.06 -15.07 -17.15
N ARG A 113 -6.69 -15.52 -16.06
CA ARG A 113 -6.01 -15.86 -14.80
C ARG A 113 -4.93 -16.91 -15.00
N LEU A 114 -5.25 -18.01 -15.67
CA LEU A 114 -4.28 -19.07 -15.96
C LEU A 114 -3.08 -18.56 -16.76
N ARG A 115 -3.31 -17.70 -17.76
CA ARG A 115 -2.23 -17.05 -18.52
C ARG A 115 -1.35 -16.17 -17.63
N GLN A 116 -1.95 -15.41 -16.68
CA GLN A 116 -1.16 -14.59 -15.75
C GLN A 116 -0.34 -15.45 -14.78
N GLU A 117 -0.90 -16.53 -14.29
CA GLU A 117 -0.18 -17.49 -13.43
C GLU A 117 1.00 -18.13 -14.17
N ALA A 118 0.80 -18.58 -15.42
CA ALA A 118 1.85 -19.11 -16.26
C ALA A 118 2.94 -18.08 -16.60
N ALA A 119 2.58 -16.80 -16.70
CA ALA A 119 3.51 -15.70 -16.88
C ALA A 119 4.23 -15.27 -15.58
N GLY A 120 4.00 -15.96 -14.45
CA GLY A 120 4.65 -15.67 -13.18
C GLY A 120 4.14 -14.41 -12.46
N VAL A 121 2.97 -13.88 -12.84
CA VAL A 121 2.39 -12.72 -12.16
C VAL A 121 2.02 -13.10 -10.73
N ALA A 122 2.42 -12.28 -9.77
CA ALA A 122 2.19 -12.55 -8.35
C ALA A 122 0.69 -12.73 -8.04
N ALA A 123 0.35 -13.79 -7.28
CA ALA A 123 -1.02 -14.14 -6.89
C ALA A 123 -1.80 -12.96 -6.26
N ARG A 124 -1.13 -12.11 -5.47
CA ARG A 124 -1.72 -10.89 -4.90
C ARG A 124 -2.15 -9.88 -5.98
N SER A 125 -1.36 -9.74 -7.06
CA SER A 125 -1.70 -8.86 -8.18
C SER A 125 -2.89 -9.39 -8.94
N ILE A 126 -2.91 -10.68 -9.26
CA ILE A 126 -4.05 -11.37 -9.91
C ILE A 126 -5.31 -11.20 -9.05
N GLY A 127 -5.22 -11.48 -7.74
CA GLY A 127 -6.34 -11.32 -6.81
C GLY A 127 -6.88 -9.89 -6.77
N ARG A 128 -6.03 -8.87 -6.87
CA ARG A 128 -6.44 -7.47 -6.94
C ARG A 128 -7.17 -7.15 -8.24
N TYR A 129 -6.68 -7.62 -9.37
CA TYR A 129 -7.33 -7.41 -10.67
C TYR A 129 -8.73 -8.05 -10.69
N VAL A 130 -8.83 -9.30 -10.26
CA VAL A 130 -10.10 -10.03 -10.15
C VAL A 130 -11.07 -9.32 -9.18
N ALA A 131 -10.57 -8.82 -8.04
CA ALA A 131 -11.39 -8.07 -7.09
C ALA A 131 -11.92 -6.75 -7.66
N CYS A 132 -11.14 -6.04 -8.48
CA CYS A 132 -11.57 -4.83 -9.20
C CYS A 132 -12.75 -5.15 -10.12
N LEU A 133 -12.62 -6.16 -10.98
CA LEU A 133 -13.67 -6.58 -11.92
C LEU A 133 -14.94 -7.03 -11.20
N SER A 134 -14.80 -7.90 -10.20
CA SER A 134 -15.91 -8.38 -9.38
C SER A 134 -16.66 -7.24 -8.67
N SER A 135 -15.91 -6.26 -8.14
CA SER A 135 -16.49 -5.11 -7.47
C SER A 135 -17.29 -4.21 -8.40
N LEU A 136 -16.82 -4.02 -9.65
CA LEU A 136 -17.56 -3.25 -10.67
C LEU A 136 -18.85 -3.97 -11.06
N HIS A 137 -18.80 -5.28 -11.35
CA HIS A 137 -19.99 -6.04 -11.72
C HIS A 137 -21.02 -6.12 -10.59
N SER A 138 -20.58 -6.30 -9.35
CA SER A 138 -21.47 -6.25 -8.18
C SER A 138 -22.12 -4.87 -8.00
N TYR A 139 -21.43 -3.80 -8.35
CA TYR A 139 -21.99 -2.45 -8.33
C TYR A 139 -23.00 -2.24 -9.46
N ALA A 140 -22.69 -2.75 -10.63
CA ALA A 140 -23.53 -2.68 -11.83
C ALA A 140 -24.84 -3.46 -11.67
N ALA A 141 -24.80 -4.61 -10.99
CA ALA A 141 -25.97 -5.47 -10.80
C ALA A 141 -27.16 -4.77 -10.14
N GLY A 142 -26.90 -3.77 -9.27
CA GLY A 142 -27.97 -2.97 -8.67
C GLY A 142 -28.44 -1.75 -9.52
N ARG A 143 -27.91 -1.58 -10.73
CA ARG A 143 -28.09 -0.36 -11.55
C ARG A 143 -28.42 -0.61 -13.01
N MET A 144 -28.25 -1.83 -13.47
CA MET A 144 -28.52 -2.23 -14.87
C MET A 144 -29.71 -3.21 -14.92
N ASP A 145 -30.46 -3.14 -16.00
CA ASP A 145 -31.53 -4.08 -16.30
C ASP A 145 -31.36 -4.60 -17.74
N PRO A 146 -31.24 -5.91 -17.93
CA PRO A 146 -31.08 -6.92 -16.88
C PRO A 146 -29.75 -6.75 -16.11
N PRO A 147 -29.68 -7.21 -14.84
CA PRO A 147 -28.46 -7.11 -14.06
C PRO A 147 -27.34 -7.98 -14.69
N PRO A 148 -26.13 -7.44 -14.89
CA PRO A 148 -25.04 -8.20 -15.47
C PRO A 148 -24.58 -9.32 -14.54
N ALA A 149 -24.34 -10.50 -15.09
CA ALA A 149 -23.72 -11.57 -14.34
C ALA A 149 -22.28 -11.17 -13.95
N ASN A 150 -21.91 -11.47 -12.69
CA ASN A 150 -20.51 -11.28 -12.27
C ASN A 150 -19.65 -12.41 -12.90
N PRO A 151 -18.66 -12.07 -13.74
CA PRO A 151 -17.83 -13.08 -14.39
C PRO A 151 -16.79 -13.69 -13.45
N VAL A 152 -16.68 -13.20 -12.20
CA VAL A 152 -15.72 -13.66 -11.20
C VAL A 152 -16.41 -14.57 -10.21
N THR A 153 -15.83 -15.75 -10.00
CA THR A 153 -16.23 -16.71 -8.96
C THR A 153 -15.24 -16.72 -7.79
N GLN A 154 -15.55 -17.47 -6.74
CA GLN A 154 -14.63 -17.68 -5.61
C GLN A 154 -13.35 -18.39 -6.07
N ASP A 155 -13.46 -19.32 -7.04
CA ASP A 155 -12.34 -20.11 -7.56
C ASP A 155 -11.35 -19.27 -8.39
N ASP A 156 -11.79 -18.12 -8.91
CA ASP A 156 -10.93 -17.18 -9.65
C ASP A 156 -10.02 -16.36 -8.75
N ARG A 157 -10.25 -16.41 -7.43
CA ARG A 157 -9.43 -15.71 -6.45
C ARG A 157 -8.25 -16.59 -6.07
N PRO A 158 -7.00 -16.21 -6.44
CA PRO A 158 -5.84 -17.01 -6.08
C PRO A 158 -5.76 -17.17 -4.56
N ARG A 159 -5.51 -18.38 -4.11
CA ARG A 159 -5.21 -18.62 -2.69
C ARG A 159 -3.86 -17.99 -2.39
N VAL A 160 -3.89 -16.91 -1.64
CA VAL A 160 -2.68 -16.28 -1.11
C VAL A 160 -2.35 -17.03 0.18
N THR A 161 -1.45 -18.02 0.11
CA THR A 161 -0.97 -18.70 1.31
C THR A 161 -0.20 -17.73 2.18
N ALA A 162 -0.37 -17.83 3.50
CA ALA A 162 0.33 -16.97 4.47
C ALA A 162 1.86 -17.00 4.27
N GLU A 163 2.41 -18.12 3.85
CA GLU A 163 3.85 -18.30 3.53
C GLU A 163 4.31 -17.42 2.36
N ARG A 164 3.50 -17.23 1.31
CA ARG A 164 3.84 -16.33 0.20
C ARG A 164 3.61 -14.85 0.52
N THR A 165 2.68 -14.54 1.41
CA THR A 165 2.43 -13.16 1.87
C THR A 165 3.49 -12.73 2.88
N ALA A 166 3.98 -13.69 3.65
CA ALA A 166 4.95 -13.50 4.71
C ALA A 166 6.38 -13.18 4.22
N GLY A 167 6.73 -13.51 2.96
CA GLY A 167 8.12 -13.50 2.49
C GLY A 167 8.63 -12.22 1.85
N SER A 168 7.88 -11.12 1.76
CA SER A 168 8.23 -10.05 0.82
C SER A 168 8.95 -8.83 1.42
N THR A 169 8.70 -8.47 2.66
CA THR A 169 9.34 -7.30 3.26
C THR A 169 10.51 -7.71 4.14
N PRO A 170 11.76 -7.38 3.76
CA PRO A 170 12.92 -7.67 4.60
C PRO A 170 12.86 -6.85 5.90
N VAL A 171 13.61 -7.32 6.90
CA VAL A 171 13.81 -6.65 8.19
C VAL A 171 15.30 -6.37 8.31
N LEU A 172 15.67 -5.14 8.64
CA LEU A 172 17.04 -4.77 8.96
C LEU A 172 17.36 -5.19 10.40
N GLU A 173 18.58 -5.63 10.64
CA GLU A 173 19.12 -5.76 11.99
C GLU A 173 19.39 -4.37 12.60
N VAL A 174 19.50 -4.30 13.93
CA VAL A 174 19.76 -3.02 14.63
C VAL A 174 21.04 -2.38 14.14
N GLU A 175 22.09 -3.17 13.91
CA GLU A 175 23.39 -2.74 13.38
C GLU A 175 23.24 -2.19 11.95
N GLN A 176 22.41 -2.81 11.12
CA GLN A 176 22.13 -2.33 9.77
C GLN A 176 21.36 -1.00 9.79
N VAL A 177 20.40 -0.84 10.72
CA VAL A 177 19.72 0.46 10.94
C VAL A 177 20.73 1.56 11.28
N ARG A 178 21.68 1.26 12.18
CA ARG A 178 22.75 2.20 12.56
C ARG A 178 23.70 2.49 11.39
N ALA A 179 24.08 1.48 10.61
CA ALA A 179 24.93 1.64 9.44
C ALA A 179 24.29 2.55 8.39
N VAL A 180 22.98 2.37 8.12
CA VAL A 180 22.24 3.26 7.19
C VAL A 180 22.19 4.68 7.72
N ALA A 181 21.92 4.88 9.01
CA ALA A 181 21.92 6.20 9.63
C ALA A 181 23.29 6.90 9.57
N ALA A 182 24.38 6.13 9.71
CA ALA A 182 25.75 6.63 9.59
C ALA A 182 26.13 7.06 8.17
N CYS A 183 25.46 6.54 7.14
CA CYS A 183 25.63 6.96 5.74
C CYS A 183 24.87 8.26 5.38
N ALA A 184 24.17 8.89 6.33
CA ALA A 184 23.50 10.15 6.10
C ALA A 184 24.50 11.25 5.72
N THR A 185 24.26 11.94 4.61
CA THR A 185 25.16 13.00 4.10
C THR A 185 24.75 14.39 4.57
N GLY A 186 23.62 14.50 5.29
CA GLY A 186 23.11 15.75 5.85
C GLY A 186 22.03 15.51 6.90
N GLU A 187 21.64 16.57 7.61
CA GLU A 187 20.63 16.49 8.67
C GLU A 187 19.29 15.97 8.16
N LEU A 188 18.87 16.33 6.95
CA LEU A 188 17.61 15.87 6.37
C LEU A 188 17.59 14.36 6.16
N ASP A 189 18.67 13.78 5.66
CA ASP A 189 18.80 12.31 5.49
C ASP A 189 18.63 11.58 6.82
N LEU A 190 19.36 12.04 7.82
CA LEU A 190 19.30 11.46 9.16
C LEU A 190 17.92 11.62 9.79
N LEU A 191 17.30 12.79 9.63
CA LEU A 191 15.96 13.08 10.13
C LEU A 191 14.91 12.15 9.48
N VAL A 192 14.95 11.95 8.16
CA VAL A 192 14.06 11.04 7.43
C VAL A 192 14.21 9.61 7.97
N VAL A 193 15.42 9.12 8.13
CA VAL A 193 15.71 7.78 8.69
C VAL A 193 15.15 7.64 10.09
N MET A 194 15.42 8.63 10.96
CA MET A 194 14.96 8.61 12.35
C MET A 194 13.43 8.66 12.45
N LEU A 195 12.76 9.47 11.64
CA LEU A 195 11.29 9.55 11.62
C LEU A 195 10.66 8.27 11.12
N LEU A 196 11.15 7.71 10.01
CA LEU A 196 10.63 6.46 9.45
C LEU A 196 10.74 5.31 10.46
N TYR A 197 11.89 5.19 11.12
CA TYR A 197 12.11 4.13 12.10
C TYR A 197 11.34 4.39 13.40
N SER A 198 11.42 5.58 13.98
CA SER A 198 10.80 5.88 15.27
C SER A 198 9.29 5.81 15.25
N LEU A 199 8.67 6.31 14.18
CA LEU A 199 7.22 6.34 14.05
C LEU A 199 6.65 5.04 13.49
N ALA A 200 7.45 4.20 12.83
CA ALA A 200 6.99 3.07 12.01
C ALA A 200 5.77 3.42 11.14
N GLY A 201 5.65 4.70 10.80
CA GLY A 201 4.53 5.27 10.05
C GLY A 201 4.55 4.85 8.59
N ARG A 202 3.44 5.05 7.91
CA ARG A 202 3.43 4.94 6.45
C ARG A 202 4.08 6.19 5.86
N VAL A 203 4.85 6.03 4.79
CA VAL A 203 5.51 7.17 4.13
C VAL A 203 4.54 8.31 3.79
N THR A 204 3.31 7.99 3.42
CA THR A 204 2.28 8.98 3.12
C THR A 204 1.85 9.80 4.35
N GLU A 205 1.94 9.24 5.54
CA GLU A 205 1.65 9.93 6.80
C GLU A 205 2.75 10.98 7.07
N LEU A 206 4.00 10.61 6.84
CA LEU A 206 5.15 11.50 7.00
C LEU A 206 5.15 12.62 5.94
N CYS A 207 4.90 12.29 4.67
CA CYS A 207 4.81 13.28 3.60
C CYS A 207 3.66 14.28 3.80
N ALA A 208 2.55 13.86 4.42
CA ALA A 208 1.39 14.70 4.64
C ALA A 208 1.51 15.59 5.89
N ALA A 209 2.47 15.32 6.77
CA ALA A 209 2.62 16.05 8.03
C ALA A 209 3.02 17.51 7.81
N ASP A 210 2.45 18.39 8.62
CA ASP A 210 2.75 19.82 8.67
C ASP A 210 3.48 20.19 9.97
N VAL A 211 4.07 21.37 10.02
CA VAL A 211 4.73 21.92 11.23
C VAL A 211 3.75 21.96 12.40
N THR A 212 2.48 22.27 12.16
CA THR A 212 1.42 22.30 13.17
C THR A 212 1.07 20.92 13.75
N ASP A 213 1.52 19.82 13.14
CA ASP A 213 1.36 18.49 13.68
C ASP A 213 2.45 18.10 14.69
N LEU A 214 3.51 18.93 14.82
CA LEU A 214 4.49 18.81 15.89
C LEU A 214 3.90 19.43 17.16
N VAL A 215 3.65 18.60 18.17
CA VAL A 215 3.00 18.97 19.42
C VAL A 215 3.87 18.61 20.62
N ARG A 216 3.54 19.12 21.80
CA ARG A 216 4.13 18.64 23.05
C ARG A 216 3.27 17.53 23.64
N ASP A 217 3.95 16.52 24.17
CA ASP A 217 3.35 15.40 24.92
C ASP A 217 4.16 15.25 26.22
N GLY A 218 3.67 15.86 27.29
CA GLY A 218 4.42 16.03 28.53
C GLY A 218 5.68 16.88 28.33
N ASP A 219 6.83 16.33 28.65
CA ASP A 219 8.17 16.95 28.51
C ASP A 219 8.80 16.71 27.14
N ARG A 220 8.13 15.99 26.23
CA ARG A 220 8.66 15.57 24.94
C ARG A 220 7.94 16.23 23.77
N SER A 221 8.64 16.36 22.66
CA SER A 221 8.02 16.60 21.37
C SER A 221 7.39 15.34 20.83
N ALA A 222 6.22 15.45 20.24
CA ALA A 222 5.50 14.35 19.63
C ALA A 222 4.96 14.77 18.27
N LEU A 223 4.82 13.83 17.34
CA LEU A 223 4.21 14.06 16.04
C LEU A 223 2.81 13.49 16.01
N SER A 224 1.82 14.33 15.70
CA SER A 224 0.41 13.97 15.58
C SER A 224 0.08 13.68 14.13
N VAL A 225 0.05 12.41 13.72
CA VAL A 225 -0.20 11.98 12.34
C VAL A 225 -1.62 11.48 12.14
N ILE A 226 -2.16 11.73 10.94
CA ILE A 226 -3.45 11.17 10.53
C ILE A 226 -3.22 9.78 9.91
N ARG A 227 -3.75 8.76 10.55
CA ARG A 227 -3.66 7.37 10.14
C ARG A 227 -4.76 7.00 9.13
N LYS A 228 -4.64 5.80 8.55
CA LYS A 228 -5.67 5.24 7.65
C LYS A 228 -7.04 5.22 8.37
N GLY A 229 -8.07 5.76 7.71
CA GLY A 229 -9.41 5.91 8.29
C GLY A 229 -9.64 7.23 9.05
N GLY A 230 -8.70 8.19 8.95
CA GLY A 230 -8.87 9.55 9.52
C GLY A 230 -8.57 9.64 11.01
N LYS A 231 -8.14 8.57 11.67
CA LYS A 231 -7.77 8.59 13.09
C LYS A 231 -6.48 9.37 13.29
N ARG A 232 -6.50 10.35 14.19
CA ARG A 232 -5.31 11.11 14.60
C ARG A 232 -4.59 10.33 15.71
N ARG A 233 -3.27 10.20 15.59
CA ARG A 233 -2.43 9.56 16.58
C ARG A 233 -1.20 10.41 16.88
N THR A 234 -0.97 10.67 18.15
CA THR A 234 0.21 11.38 18.65
C THR A 234 1.27 10.37 19.08
N MET A 235 2.48 10.54 18.57
CA MET A 235 3.60 9.63 18.79
C MET A 235 4.80 10.39 19.31
N PRO A 236 5.30 10.11 20.52
CA PRO A 236 6.48 10.76 21.09
C PRO A 236 7.71 10.53 20.20
N LEU A 237 8.51 11.57 20.04
CA LEU A 237 9.76 11.51 19.30
C LEU A 237 10.96 11.30 20.24
N PRO A 238 11.96 10.48 19.83
CA PRO A 238 13.25 10.47 20.52
C PRO A 238 13.85 11.88 20.56
N ARG A 239 14.48 12.28 21.66
CA ARG A 239 15.02 13.63 21.85
C ARG A 239 15.86 14.10 20.67
N ARG A 240 16.83 13.30 20.25
CA ARG A 240 17.70 13.61 19.10
C ARG A 240 16.91 13.82 17.80
N CYS A 241 15.83 13.04 17.58
CA CYS A 241 14.95 13.22 16.43
C CYS A 241 14.18 14.54 16.52
N ALA A 242 13.67 14.87 17.69
CA ALA A 242 12.98 16.13 17.96
C ALA A 242 13.91 17.34 17.75
N ASP A 243 15.14 17.28 18.25
CA ASP A 243 16.14 18.36 18.09
C ASP A 243 16.50 18.59 16.62
N LEU A 244 16.72 17.52 15.84
CA LEU A 244 16.93 17.60 14.40
C LEU A 244 15.71 18.20 13.68
N LEU A 245 14.52 17.79 14.09
CA LEU A 245 13.28 18.27 13.48
C LEU A 245 13.07 19.76 13.79
N HIS A 246 13.32 20.20 15.01
CA HIS A 246 13.25 21.63 15.38
C HIS A 246 14.25 22.47 14.59
N ARG A 247 15.50 22.00 14.40
CA ARG A 247 16.48 22.70 13.54
C ARG A 247 16.03 22.76 12.08
N HIS A 248 15.48 21.65 11.55
CA HIS A 248 14.96 21.62 10.18
C HIS A 248 13.77 22.56 9.97
N ILE A 249 12.88 22.65 10.94
CA ILE A 249 11.73 23.57 10.91
C ILE A 249 12.22 25.03 11.02
N GLY A 250 13.21 25.30 11.86
CA GLY A 250 13.68 26.65 12.13
C GLY A 250 12.57 27.56 12.67
N ALA A 251 12.40 28.74 12.08
CA ALA A 251 11.38 29.70 12.47
C ALA A 251 9.99 29.46 11.85
N ARG A 252 9.80 28.39 11.07
CA ARG A 252 8.51 28.09 10.45
C ARG A 252 7.47 27.68 11.49
N THR A 253 6.30 28.29 11.42
CA THR A 253 5.14 27.97 12.28
C THR A 253 4.04 27.21 11.54
N ARG A 254 4.11 27.14 10.22
CA ARG A 254 3.12 26.49 9.32
C ARG A 254 3.81 25.88 8.10
N GLY A 255 3.03 25.14 7.35
CA GLY A 255 3.46 24.49 6.09
C GLY A 255 4.05 23.11 6.32
N PRO A 256 4.63 22.52 5.26
CA PRO A 256 5.11 21.14 5.29
C PRO A 256 6.14 20.90 6.39
N LEU A 257 6.05 19.75 7.06
CA LEU A 257 7.01 19.36 8.10
C LEU A 257 8.40 19.20 7.50
N LEU A 258 8.53 18.45 6.42
CA LEU A 258 9.78 18.18 5.72
C LEU A 258 9.82 18.92 4.38
N LEU A 259 10.90 19.67 4.18
CA LEU A 259 11.19 20.39 2.94
C LEU A 259 12.51 19.89 2.34
N ASP A 260 12.58 19.86 1.02
CA ASP A 260 13.82 19.67 0.30
C ASP A 260 14.69 20.98 0.28
N ALA A 261 15.87 20.92 -0.36
CA ALA A 261 16.76 22.05 -0.49
C ALA A 261 16.18 23.23 -1.32
N LYS A 262 15.09 23.02 -2.05
CA LYS A 262 14.39 24.05 -2.84
C LYS A 262 13.25 24.68 -2.06
N GLY A 263 12.92 24.16 -0.89
CA GLY A 263 11.79 24.58 -0.10
C GLY A 263 10.47 23.89 -0.47
N ASP A 264 10.51 22.84 -1.27
CA ASP A 264 9.34 22.07 -1.65
C ASP A 264 9.08 20.93 -0.64
N ARG A 265 7.79 20.58 -0.43
CA ARG A 265 7.40 19.44 0.41
C ARG A 265 8.01 18.16 -0.11
N LEU A 266 8.65 17.37 0.76
CA LEU A 266 9.10 16.05 0.38
C LEU A 266 7.92 15.16 0.01
N ASP A 267 7.99 14.57 -1.16
CA ASP A 267 7.03 13.56 -1.59
C ASP A 267 7.54 12.13 -1.29
N ARG A 268 6.72 11.14 -1.62
CA ARG A 268 7.07 9.74 -1.44
C ARG A 268 8.33 9.35 -2.24
N HIS A 269 8.51 9.88 -3.44
CA HIS A 269 9.64 9.53 -4.30
C HIS A 269 10.95 10.12 -3.77
N ASP A 270 10.88 11.28 -3.12
CA ASP A 270 12.04 11.88 -2.45
C ASP A 270 12.50 11.01 -1.30
N ILE A 271 11.57 10.56 -0.44
CA ILE A 271 11.86 9.67 0.66
C ILE A 271 12.37 8.31 0.17
N ASP A 272 11.74 7.73 -0.85
CA ASP A 272 12.20 6.47 -1.48
C ASP A 272 13.63 6.64 -2.03
N ARG A 273 13.95 7.78 -2.63
CA ARG A 273 15.27 8.10 -3.17
C ARG A 273 16.33 8.23 -2.08
N ILE A 274 16.01 8.92 -0.98
CA ILE A 274 16.89 9.06 0.18
C ILE A 274 17.18 7.68 0.77
N THR A 275 16.16 6.90 1.09
CA THR A 275 16.32 5.59 1.74
C THR A 275 17.05 4.59 0.85
N THR A 276 16.76 4.55 -0.46
CA THR A 276 17.46 3.69 -1.43
C THR A 276 18.93 4.06 -1.53
N ARG A 277 19.26 5.34 -1.62
CA ARG A 277 20.64 5.83 -1.68
C ARG A 277 21.43 5.43 -0.42
N LEU A 278 20.85 5.67 0.76
CA LEU A 278 21.48 5.34 2.03
C LEU A 278 21.63 3.82 2.23
N GLY A 279 20.62 3.05 1.84
CA GLY A 279 20.68 1.59 1.90
C GLY A 279 21.79 1.00 1.02
N ARG A 280 21.98 1.53 -0.17
CA ARG A 280 23.07 1.14 -1.08
C ARG A 280 24.43 1.54 -0.53
N ALA A 281 24.57 2.74 0.02
CA ALA A 281 25.80 3.21 0.65
C ALA A 281 26.20 2.35 1.87
N ALA A 282 25.24 1.90 2.65
CA ALA A 282 25.43 1.03 3.80
C ALA A 282 25.62 -0.45 3.43
N GLY A 283 25.46 -0.83 2.15
CA GLY A 283 25.57 -2.21 1.71
C GLY A 283 24.46 -3.14 2.24
N VAL A 284 23.34 -2.59 2.72
CA VAL A 284 22.23 -3.41 3.24
C VAL A 284 21.30 -3.87 2.11
N LEU A 285 20.69 -5.03 2.28
CA LEU A 285 19.74 -5.63 1.32
C LEU A 285 20.31 -5.73 -0.11
N PRO A 286 21.40 -6.48 -0.35
CA PRO A 286 21.97 -6.62 -1.68
C PRO A 286 20.93 -7.02 -2.72
N GLY A 287 20.90 -6.31 -3.87
CA GLY A 287 19.96 -6.56 -4.96
C GLY A 287 18.52 -6.06 -4.72
N ARG A 288 18.26 -5.38 -3.60
CA ARG A 288 16.94 -4.79 -3.28
C ARG A 288 17.06 -3.36 -2.81
N ASP A 289 16.05 -2.56 -3.13
CA ASP A 289 15.98 -1.19 -2.63
C ASP A 289 15.46 -1.15 -1.18
N LEU A 290 16.08 -0.32 -0.37
CA LEU A 290 15.62 -0.02 0.98
C LEU A 290 14.44 0.93 0.91
N THR A 291 13.23 0.40 1.08
CA THR A 291 11.99 1.18 1.00
C THR A 291 11.47 1.60 2.39
N PRO A 292 10.62 2.64 2.49
CA PRO A 292 9.99 3.03 3.76
C PRO A 292 9.25 1.89 4.48
N HIS A 293 8.77 0.90 3.74
CA HIS A 293 8.08 -0.24 4.34
C HIS A 293 9.01 -1.17 5.12
N VAL A 294 10.28 -1.23 4.71
CA VAL A 294 11.33 -1.99 5.44
C VAL A 294 11.58 -1.37 6.82
N TRP A 295 11.62 -0.05 6.92
CA TRP A 295 11.78 0.66 8.20
C TRP A 295 10.68 0.32 9.19
N ARG A 296 9.43 0.34 8.70
CA ARG A 296 8.27 -0.04 9.51
C ARG A 296 8.33 -1.50 9.95
N ALA A 297 8.65 -2.40 9.03
CA ALA A 297 8.80 -3.83 9.33
C ALA A 297 9.89 -4.06 10.38
N SER A 298 11.06 -3.41 10.22
CA SER A 298 12.18 -3.51 11.16
C SER A 298 11.81 -3.00 12.55
N ARG A 299 11.15 -1.83 12.65
CA ARG A 299 10.76 -1.29 13.96
C ARG A 299 9.75 -2.18 14.67
N ILE A 300 8.72 -2.66 13.97
CA ILE A 300 7.71 -3.56 14.53
C ILE A 300 8.39 -4.85 15.04
N THR A 301 9.26 -5.46 14.24
CA THR A 301 10.00 -6.67 14.63
C THR A 301 10.87 -6.41 15.84
N HIS A 302 11.65 -5.31 15.86
CA HIS A 302 12.51 -4.97 17.00
C HIS A 302 11.74 -4.71 18.29
N MET A 303 10.53 -4.16 18.23
CA MET A 303 9.68 -4.00 19.42
C MET A 303 9.26 -5.37 19.97
N LEU A 304 8.86 -6.29 19.09
CA LEU A 304 8.49 -7.65 19.50
C LEU A 304 9.68 -8.43 20.04
N ASP A 305 10.87 -8.30 19.43
CA ASP A 305 12.12 -8.91 19.89
C ASP A 305 12.55 -8.36 21.26
N ALA A 306 12.24 -7.09 21.53
CA ALA A 306 12.46 -6.45 22.84
C ALA A 306 11.41 -6.82 23.90
N GLY A 307 10.48 -7.72 23.58
CA GLY A 307 9.45 -8.20 24.50
C GLY A 307 8.25 -7.25 24.68
N VAL A 308 8.10 -6.23 23.82
CA VAL A 308 6.91 -5.36 23.88
C VAL A 308 5.67 -6.22 23.58
N PRO A 309 4.62 -6.16 24.41
CA PRO A 309 3.41 -6.96 24.21
C PRO A 309 2.80 -6.78 22.82
N LEU A 310 2.36 -7.89 22.20
CA LEU A 310 1.79 -7.88 20.85
C LEU A 310 0.68 -6.84 20.67
N ALA A 311 -0.19 -6.70 21.68
CA ALA A 311 -1.29 -5.74 21.65
C ALA A 311 -0.80 -4.29 21.56
N GLU A 312 0.27 -3.94 22.28
CA GLU A 312 0.88 -2.60 22.24
C GLU A 312 1.56 -2.34 20.89
N VAL A 313 2.27 -3.33 20.34
CA VAL A 313 2.89 -3.23 19.00
C VAL A 313 1.83 -3.11 17.92
N GLN A 314 0.74 -3.85 18.04
CA GLN A 314 -0.40 -3.79 17.12
C GLN A 314 -1.05 -2.41 17.16
N GLU A 315 -1.26 -1.87 18.34
CA GLU A 315 -1.76 -0.53 18.55
C GLU A 315 -0.77 0.50 17.99
N PHE A 316 0.52 0.40 18.32
CA PHE A 316 1.57 1.28 17.79
C PHE A 316 1.60 1.29 16.26
N ALA A 317 1.46 0.13 15.64
CA ALA A 317 1.46 -0.01 14.19
C ALA A 317 0.12 0.35 13.53
N ASP A 318 -0.97 0.52 14.28
CA ASP A 318 -2.34 0.69 13.76
C ASP A 318 -2.71 -0.46 12.79
N HIS A 319 -2.43 -1.69 13.20
CA HIS A 319 -2.84 -2.88 12.45
C HIS A 319 -4.23 -3.34 12.92
N VAL A 320 -5.19 -3.30 11.98
CA VAL A 320 -6.57 -3.78 12.25
C VAL A 320 -6.59 -5.29 12.43
N ASP A 321 -5.73 -6.00 11.67
CA ASP A 321 -5.61 -7.45 11.72
C ASP A 321 -4.35 -7.87 12.50
N PRO A 322 -4.49 -8.57 13.64
CA PRO A 322 -3.37 -9.10 14.41
C PRO A 322 -2.42 -9.97 13.59
N ALA A 323 -2.94 -10.72 12.63
CA ALA A 323 -2.12 -11.55 11.74
C ALA A 323 -1.07 -10.74 10.97
N THR A 324 -1.33 -9.46 10.71
CA THR A 324 -0.33 -8.57 10.11
C THR A 324 0.87 -8.34 11.02
N THR A 325 0.65 -8.13 12.32
CA THR A 325 1.73 -7.92 13.30
C THR A 325 2.46 -9.23 13.58
N VAL A 326 1.72 -10.31 13.81
CA VAL A 326 2.27 -11.66 14.01
C VAL A 326 3.12 -12.09 12.82
N GLY A 327 2.69 -11.83 11.60
CA GLY A 327 3.43 -12.15 10.38
C GLY A 327 4.82 -11.48 10.29
N TYR A 328 5.08 -10.37 10.95
CA TYR A 328 6.43 -9.79 11.05
C TYR A 328 7.31 -10.58 12.03
N TRP A 329 6.74 -11.11 13.08
CA TRP A 329 7.45 -11.80 14.15
C TRP A 329 7.69 -13.30 13.87
N GLU A 330 6.70 -14.04 13.39
CA GLU A 330 6.83 -15.48 13.12
C GLU A 330 7.95 -15.83 12.13
N ARG A 331 8.24 -14.92 11.20
CA ARG A 331 9.30 -15.13 10.19
C ARG A 331 10.70 -15.18 10.77
N ARG A 332 10.95 -14.37 11.79
CA ARG A 332 12.29 -14.26 12.40
C ARG A 332 12.45 -15.26 13.53
N THR A 333 11.39 -15.51 14.28
CA THR A 333 11.46 -16.27 15.54
C THR A 333 11.07 -17.73 15.40
N LYS A 334 10.54 -18.18 14.25
CA LYS A 334 10.11 -19.56 14.07
C LYS A 334 11.22 -20.58 14.41
N HIS A 335 12.45 -20.27 14.05
CA HIS A 335 13.61 -21.12 14.35
C HIS A 335 14.11 -20.95 15.79
N LEU A 336 14.22 -19.72 16.27
CA LEU A 336 14.67 -19.41 17.63
C LEU A 336 13.68 -19.90 18.70
N ARG A 337 12.39 -19.88 18.43
CA ARG A 337 11.35 -20.38 19.35
C ARG A 337 11.34 -21.89 19.48
N ALA A 338 11.55 -22.61 18.39
CA ALA A 338 11.61 -24.06 18.44
C ALA A 338 12.74 -24.50 19.36
N THR A 339 13.90 -23.83 19.29
CA THR A 339 15.06 -24.10 20.17
C THR A 339 14.78 -23.66 21.61
N ALA A 340 14.26 -22.44 21.83
CA ALA A 340 13.93 -21.95 23.18
C ALA A 340 12.84 -22.78 23.87
N HIS A 341 11.84 -23.28 23.15
CA HIS A 341 10.83 -24.18 23.71
C HIS A 341 11.42 -25.58 24.01
N ALA A 342 12.35 -26.04 23.17
CA ALA A 342 13.04 -27.29 23.44
C ALA A 342 13.94 -27.16 24.68
N ASP A 343 14.70 -26.05 24.82
CA ASP A 343 15.55 -25.77 25.98
C ASP A 343 14.71 -25.60 27.26
N GLN A 344 13.57 -24.94 27.21
CA GLN A 344 12.66 -24.81 28.33
C GLN A 344 12.07 -26.18 28.75
N ALA A 345 11.73 -27.04 27.79
CA ALA A 345 11.28 -28.38 28.08
C ALA A 345 12.39 -29.25 28.64
N ALA A 346 13.61 -29.13 28.12
CA ALA A 346 14.79 -29.84 28.62
C ALA A 346 15.09 -29.44 30.07
N GLY A 347 15.09 -28.15 30.41
CA GLY A 347 15.33 -27.65 31.76
C GLY A 347 14.34 -28.14 32.80
N LEU A 348 13.13 -28.61 32.42
CA LEU A 348 12.19 -29.24 33.32
C LEU A 348 12.61 -30.67 33.78
N PHE A 349 13.52 -31.30 33.05
CA PHE A 349 13.92 -32.67 33.26
C PHE A 349 15.41 -32.84 33.64
N ASP A 350 16.16 -31.72 33.63
CA ASP A 350 17.62 -31.73 33.90
C ASP A 350 17.94 -32.15 35.35
N ASP A 351 17.02 -31.94 36.29
CA ASP A 351 17.14 -32.29 37.70
C ASP A 351 16.64 -33.71 38.04
N LEU A 352 16.16 -34.46 37.04
CA LEU A 352 15.70 -35.84 37.32
C LEU A 352 16.94 -36.77 37.39
N PRO A 353 17.03 -37.63 38.44
CA PRO A 353 18.11 -38.60 38.54
C PRO A 353 18.08 -39.55 37.35
N ALA A 354 19.22 -39.79 36.73
CA ALA A 354 19.33 -40.79 35.69
C ALA A 354 18.81 -42.11 36.24
N SER A 355 17.76 -42.65 35.61
CA SER A 355 17.18 -43.95 35.99
C SER A 355 18.30 -44.98 35.79
N GLY A 356 18.89 -45.41 36.93
CA GLY A 356 19.85 -46.48 36.98
C GLY A 356 19.20 -47.81 36.51
N HIS A 357 19.87 -48.44 35.59
CA HIS A 357 19.71 -49.85 35.32
C HIS A 357 20.61 -50.67 36.22
#